data_982cf73c57e09e853d95da0fc2c15c93
#
_entry.id   982cf73c57e09e853d95da0fc2c15c93
#
_cell.length_a   1.000
_cell.length_b   1.000
_cell.length_c   1.000
_cell.angle_alpha   90.00
_cell.angle_beta   90.00
_cell.angle_gamma   90.00
#
_symmetry.space_group_name_H-M   'P 1'
#
loop_
_entity.id
_entity.type
_entity.pdbx_description
1 polymer ?
#
loop_
_entity_poly.entity_id
_entity_poly.type
_entity_poly.pdbx_seq_one_letter_code
_entity_poly.pdbx_strand_id
1 'polypeptide(L)'
;MAVTTHPLQEFYSGPDVPLSSGPDRARRQARMLAAVLRGVAGPAVILDLGCGDGSALAVATTQNPRHRFAGIDWSGDALRRAHALGLTVLRGSVSPRLPVADGVADVVIMSELIEHLVDPDAAVAEARRVLRPGGSLLLSTPNLAAWYNRGLLAAGIQPVFSEVSLRGVFGRPGRVVAGHLRLFTRRALTGFLTASGFRCVTVTGARYHDVPRPLGPLDRAFCRWPSAASILLVHARKE
;
A
#
# COMPACT_ATOMS: atom_id res chain seq x y z
N MET A 1 -6.86 -31.92 -9.71
CA MET A 1 -6.02 -31.37 -8.65
C MET A 1 -6.81 -30.24 -7.99
N ALA A 2 -7.15 -30.35 -6.70
CA ALA A 2 -7.79 -29.28 -5.96
C ALA A 2 -6.79 -28.12 -5.85
N VAL A 3 -7.15 -26.94 -6.35
CA VAL A 3 -6.37 -25.72 -6.16
C VAL A 3 -6.49 -25.40 -4.66
N THR A 4 -5.45 -25.70 -3.90
CA THR A 4 -5.37 -25.31 -2.50
C THR A 4 -5.31 -23.80 -2.46
N THR A 5 -6.44 -23.16 -2.17
CA THR A 5 -6.49 -21.70 -1.95
C THR A 5 -5.60 -21.37 -0.77
N HIS A 6 -4.67 -20.42 -0.97
CA HIS A 6 -3.81 -19.95 0.11
C HIS A 6 -4.68 -19.35 1.24
N PRO A 7 -4.43 -19.63 2.53
CA PRO A 7 -5.25 -19.12 3.65
C PRO A 7 -5.53 -17.62 3.62
N LEU A 8 -4.60 -16.82 3.09
CA LEU A 8 -4.80 -15.39 2.87
C LEU A 8 -5.86 -15.10 1.79
N GLN A 9 -5.97 -15.95 0.75
CA GLN A 9 -6.98 -15.77 -0.28
C GLN A 9 -8.37 -15.96 0.29
N GLU A 10 -8.54 -16.95 1.15
CA GLU A 10 -9.78 -17.18 1.88
C GLU A 10 -10.10 -16.00 2.81
N PHE A 11 -9.11 -15.53 3.58
CA PHE A 11 -9.24 -14.37 4.45
C PHE A 11 -9.73 -13.12 3.69
N TYR A 12 -9.10 -12.77 2.57
CA TYR A 12 -9.47 -11.58 1.78
C TYR A 12 -10.71 -11.75 0.90
N SER A 13 -11.26 -12.94 0.79
CA SER A 13 -12.56 -13.18 0.12
C SER A 13 -13.75 -12.96 1.04
N GLY A 14 -13.53 -12.76 2.34
CA GLY A 14 -14.57 -12.50 3.33
C GLY A 14 -15.20 -11.11 3.17
N PRO A 15 -16.50 -10.96 3.52
CA PRO A 15 -17.21 -9.69 3.42
C PRO A 15 -16.72 -8.62 4.40
N ASP A 16 -16.04 -9.02 5.47
CA ASP A 16 -15.66 -8.16 6.59
C ASP A 16 -14.25 -7.59 6.51
N VAL A 17 -13.53 -7.84 5.41
CA VAL A 17 -12.17 -7.30 5.25
C VAL A 17 -12.24 -5.81 4.92
N PRO A 18 -11.67 -4.93 5.76
CA PRO A 18 -11.69 -3.49 5.50
C PRO A 18 -10.85 -3.18 4.24
N LEU A 19 -11.53 -2.85 3.14
CA LEU A 19 -10.88 -2.44 1.88
C LEU A 19 -10.55 -0.94 1.85
N SER A 20 -10.94 -0.17 2.87
CA SER A 20 -10.82 1.28 2.85
C SER A 20 -9.55 1.77 3.51
N SER A 21 -8.81 2.55 2.79
CA SER A 21 -7.70 3.35 3.30
C SER A 21 -8.21 4.64 3.94
N GLY A 22 -7.66 4.98 5.11
CA GLY A 22 -8.05 6.19 5.81
C GLY A 22 -7.88 7.47 4.96
N PRO A 23 -8.79 8.46 5.11
CA PRO A 23 -8.86 9.63 4.22
C PRO A 23 -7.60 10.52 4.25
N ASP A 24 -6.84 10.55 5.34
CA ASP A 24 -5.59 11.31 5.40
C ASP A 24 -4.50 10.67 4.54
N ARG A 25 -4.38 9.35 4.59
CA ARG A 25 -3.45 8.60 3.74
C ARG A 25 -3.79 8.80 2.27
N ALA A 26 -5.06 8.60 1.89
CA ALA A 26 -5.49 8.76 0.50
C ALA A 26 -5.20 10.17 -0.04
N ARG A 27 -5.48 11.22 0.74
CA ARG A 27 -5.16 12.61 0.35
C ARG A 27 -3.65 12.85 0.18
N ARG A 28 -2.82 12.31 1.07
CA ARG A 28 -1.36 12.47 0.99
C ARG A 28 -0.80 11.72 -0.21
N GLN A 29 -1.30 10.52 -0.47
CA GLN A 29 -0.92 9.74 -1.64
C GLN A 29 -1.33 10.43 -2.95
N ALA A 30 -2.55 10.98 -3.03
CA ALA A 30 -2.99 11.76 -4.18
C ALA A 30 -2.09 13.00 -4.42
N ARG A 31 -1.68 13.71 -3.37
CA ARG A 31 -0.71 14.82 -3.49
C ARG A 31 0.66 14.34 -3.97
N MET A 32 1.13 13.21 -3.50
CA MET A 32 2.40 12.63 -3.94
C MET A 32 2.33 12.22 -5.41
N LEU A 33 1.25 11.55 -5.82
CA LEU A 33 0.98 11.22 -7.23
C LEU A 33 0.96 12.47 -8.09
N ALA A 34 0.20 13.49 -7.71
CA ALA A 34 0.13 14.77 -8.45
C ALA A 34 1.50 15.45 -8.55
N ALA A 35 2.35 15.36 -7.51
CA ALA A 35 3.70 15.90 -7.54
C ALA A 35 4.59 15.16 -8.55
N VAL A 36 4.50 13.84 -8.61
CA VAL A 36 5.22 13.00 -9.58
C VAL A 36 4.75 13.30 -11.01
N LEU A 37 3.43 13.36 -11.24
CA LEU A 37 2.83 13.58 -12.56
C LEU A 37 3.15 14.96 -13.14
N ARG A 38 3.39 15.98 -12.31
CA ARG A 38 3.87 17.29 -12.80
C ARG A 38 5.24 17.21 -13.48
N GLY A 39 6.05 16.24 -13.12
CA GLY A 39 7.38 16.02 -13.73
C GLY A 39 7.36 15.12 -14.97
N VAL A 40 6.19 14.62 -15.38
CA VAL A 40 6.05 13.74 -16.54
C VAL A 40 5.58 14.53 -17.75
N ALA A 41 6.36 14.50 -18.84
CA ALA A 41 5.98 15.10 -20.10
C ALA A 41 4.95 14.22 -20.83
N GLY A 42 3.75 14.75 -21.07
CA GLY A 42 2.68 14.03 -21.77
C GLY A 42 1.84 13.09 -20.89
N PRO A 43 1.00 12.25 -21.51
CA PRO A 43 0.18 11.27 -20.80
C PRO A 43 1.05 10.17 -20.19
N ALA A 44 0.93 9.98 -18.87
CA ALA A 44 1.59 8.91 -18.13
C ALA A 44 0.72 7.65 -18.06
N VAL A 45 1.37 6.49 -17.90
CA VAL A 45 0.74 5.20 -17.55
C VAL A 45 0.95 4.92 -16.08
N ILE A 46 -0.13 4.76 -15.34
CA ILE A 46 -0.13 4.50 -13.91
C ILE A 46 -0.74 3.11 -13.65
N LEU A 47 -0.01 2.25 -12.94
CA LEU A 47 -0.49 0.95 -12.49
C LEU A 47 -0.70 0.97 -10.98
N ASP A 48 -1.88 0.57 -10.52
CA ASP A 48 -2.21 0.38 -9.10
C ASP A 48 -2.23 -1.13 -8.79
N LEU A 49 -1.22 -1.59 -8.07
CA LEU A 49 -1.08 -2.99 -7.66
C LEU A 49 -1.79 -3.20 -6.33
N GLY A 50 -2.73 -4.14 -6.29
CA GLY A 50 -3.65 -4.32 -5.17
C GLY A 50 -4.71 -3.22 -5.14
N CYS A 51 -5.32 -2.91 -6.29
CA CYS A 51 -6.28 -1.80 -6.43
C CYS A 51 -7.61 -2.04 -5.67
N GLY A 52 -7.87 -3.25 -5.20
CA GLY A 52 -9.10 -3.62 -4.50
C GLY A 52 -10.35 -3.31 -5.32
N ASP A 53 -11.35 -2.68 -4.69
CA ASP A 53 -12.61 -2.26 -5.33
C ASP A 53 -12.47 -1.04 -6.25
N GLY A 54 -11.29 -0.52 -6.42
CA GLY A 54 -10.99 0.59 -7.32
C GLY A 54 -11.41 1.98 -6.82
N SER A 55 -11.97 2.11 -5.64
CA SER A 55 -12.47 3.41 -5.15
C SER A 55 -11.38 4.49 -5.10
N ALA A 56 -10.15 4.15 -4.66
CA ALA A 56 -9.02 5.06 -4.66
C ALA A 56 -8.53 5.38 -6.08
N LEU A 57 -8.52 4.38 -6.96
CA LEU A 57 -8.11 4.52 -8.36
C LEU A 57 -9.11 5.40 -9.15
N ALA A 58 -10.42 5.27 -8.90
CA ALA A 58 -11.45 6.12 -9.51
C ALA A 58 -11.23 7.60 -9.19
N VAL A 59 -10.94 7.92 -7.92
CA VAL A 59 -10.61 9.29 -7.51
C VAL A 59 -9.35 9.79 -8.21
N ALA A 60 -8.30 8.96 -8.27
CA ALA A 60 -7.04 9.32 -8.93
C ALA A 60 -7.23 9.58 -10.43
N THR A 61 -8.01 8.74 -11.12
CA THR A 61 -8.35 8.87 -12.54
C THR A 61 -9.13 10.16 -12.81
N THR A 62 -10.17 10.44 -12.03
CA THR A 62 -10.98 11.66 -12.16
C THR A 62 -10.16 12.93 -11.96
N GLN A 63 -9.24 12.92 -11.00
CA GLN A 63 -8.38 14.08 -10.72
C GLN A 63 -7.27 14.29 -11.76
N ASN A 64 -6.95 13.26 -12.57
CA ASN A 64 -5.85 13.29 -13.51
C ASN A 64 -6.26 12.72 -14.90
N PRO A 65 -7.29 13.28 -15.57
CA PRO A 65 -7.97 12.66 -16.73
C PRO A 65 -7.09 12.54 -17.99
N ARG A 66 -5.98 13.26 -18.06
CA ARG A 66 -5.03 13.17 -19.17
C ARG A 66 -4.15 11.92 -19.13
N HIS A 67 -4.09 11.22 -17.99
CA HIS A 67 -3.23 10.06 -17.77
C HIS A 67 -4.03 8.76 -17.89
N ARG A 68 -3.33 7.65 -18.10
CA ARG A 68 -3.92 6.31 -18.22
C ARG A 68 -3.71 5.55 -16.93
N PHE A 69 -4.80 5.08 -16.35
CA PHE A 69 -4.78 4.30 -15.12
C PHE A 69 -5.26 2.89 -15.38
N ALA A 70 -4.58 1.91 -14.76
CA ALA A 70 -5.04 0.54 -14.71
C ALA A 70 -4.82 -0.03 -13.31
N GLY A 71 -5.80 -0.80 -12.82
CA GLY A 71 -5.72 -1.52 -11.55
C GLY A 71 -5.42 -2.99 -11.76
N ILE A 72 -4.65 -3.58 -10.86
CA ILE A 72 -4.39 -5.02 -10.84
C ILE A 72 -4.71 -5.53 -9.45
N ASP A 73 -5.54 -6.57 -9.38
CA ASP A 73 -5.87 -7.25 -8.13
C ASP A 73 -6.09 -8.75 -8.39
N TRP A 74 -5.92 -9.57 -7.38
CA TRP A 74 -6.19 -11.01 -7.48
C TRP A 74 -7.67 -11.34 -7.25
N SER A 75 -8.40 -10.49 -6.50
CA SER A 75 -9.80 -10.66 -6.12
C SER A 75 -10.74 -10.34 -7.28
N GLY A 76 -11.36 -11.37 -7.86
CA GLY A 76 -12.35 -11.16 -8.92
C GLY A 76 -13.55 -10.35 -8.46
N ASP A 77 -13.94 -10.46 -7.17
CA ASP A 77 -15.06 -9.72 -6.61
C ASP A 77 -14.75 -8.22 -6.45
N ALA A 78 -13.55 -7.90 -5.99
CA ALA A 78 -13.07 -6.53 -5.94
C ALA A 78 -13.01 -5.92 -7.34
N LEU A 79 -12.44 -6.65 -8.31
CA LEU A 79 -12.33 -6.18 -9.69
C LEU A 79 -13.68 -5.98 -10.39
N ARG A 80 -14.72 -6.79 -10.06
CA ARG A 80 -16.08 -6.52 -10.57
C ARG A 80 -16.61 -5.17 -10.10
N ARG A 81 -16.37 -4.80 -8.83
CA ARG A 81 -16.76 -3.48 -8.31
C ARG A 81 -15.95 -2.37 -8.96
N ALA A 82 -14.64 -2.55 -9.13
CA ALA A 82 -13.79 -1.58 -9.81
C ALA A 82 -14.20 -1.38 -11.29
N HIS A 83 -14.55 -2.46 -11.99
CA HIS A 83 -15.04 -2.39 -13.37
C HIS A 83 -16.38 -1.64 -13.47
N ALA A 84 -17.28 -1.82 -12.50
CA ALA A 84 -18.54 -1.08 -12.42
C ALA A 84 -18.34 0.44 -12.25
N LEU A 85 -17.18 0.87 -11.75
CA LEU A 85 -16.77 2.28 -11.71
C LEU A 85 -16.16 2.79 -13.04
N GLY A 86 -16.15 1.99 -14.10
CA GLY A 86 -15.60 2.32 -15.39
C GLY A 86 -14.07 2.25 -15.48
N LEU A 87 -13.42 1.57 -14.53
CA LEU A 87 -11.96 1.47 -14.49
C LEU A 87 -11.42 0.35 -15.38
N THR A 88 -10.25 0.58 -15.97
CA THR A 88 -9.46 -0.48 -16.60
C THR A 88 -8.82 -1.33 -15.51
N VAL A 89 -9.16 -2.61 -15.45
CA VAL A 89 -8.65 -3.52 -14.44
C VAL A 89 -8.24 -4.86 -15.03
N LEU A 90 -7.22 -5.47 -14.44
CA LEU A 90 -6.68 -6.78 -14.82
C LEU A 90 -6.65 -7.68 -13.59
N ARG A 91 -7.06 -8.93 -13.77
CA ARG A 91 -6.89 -9.94 -12.73
C ARG A 91 -5.48 -10.51 -12.77
N GLY A 92 -4.76 -10.38 -11.66
CA GLY A 92 -3.40 -10.90 -11.52
C GLY A 92 -2.91 -10.87 -10.09
N SER A 93 -1.92 -11.72 -9.82
CA SER A 93 -1.14 -11.69 -8.58
C SER A 93 0.14 -10.88 -8.82
N VAL A 94 0.59 -10.13 -7.83
CA VAL A 94 1.87 -9.42 -7.88
C VAL A 94 3.07 -10.37 -7.75
N SER A 95 2.84 -11.64 -7.51
CA SER A 95 3.83 -12.71 -7.49
C SER A 95 3.18 -13.98 -8.10
N PRO A 96 3.85 -14.74 -8.98
CA PRO A 96 5.26 -14.57 -9.39
C PRO A 96 5.46 -13.56 -10.53
N ARG A 97 4.46 -13.27 -11.38
CA ARG A 97 4.61 -12.33 -12.50
C ARG A 97 3.29 -11.65 -12.88
N LEU A 98 3.35 -10.33 -13.03
CA LEU A 98 2.23 -9.52 -13.52
C LEU A 98 2.00 -9.76 -15.02
N PRO A 99 0.73 -9.78 -15.51
CA PRO A 99 0.40 -9.87 -16.93
C PRO A 99 0.61 -8.52 -17.65
N VAL A 100 1.75 -7.91 -17.43
CA VAL A 100 2.13 -6.58 -17.92
C VAL A 100 3.55 -6.64 -18.47
N ALA A 101 3.79 -6.01 -19.61
CA ALA A 101 5.12 -5.96 -20.23
C ALA A 101 6.11 -5.12 -19.40
N ASP A 102 7.40 -5.34 -19.65
CA ASP A 102 8.49 -4.61 -19.01
C ASP A 102 8.47 -3.13 -19.41
N GLY A 103 8.72 -2.25 -18.48
CA GLY A 103 8.99 -0.83 -18.74
C GLY A 103 7.81 -0.01 -19.28
N VAL A 104 6.57 -0.45 -19.10
CA VAL A 104 5.38 0.25 -19.64
C VAL A 104 4.85 1.34 -18.72
N ALA A 105 5.12 1.27 -17.42
CA ALA A 105 4.58 2.17 -16.43
C ALA A 105 5.50 3.35 -16.11
N ASP A 106 4.94 4.54 -16.07
CA ASP A 106 5.59 5.73 -15.54
C ASP A 106 5.55 5.75 -14.02
N VAL A 107 4.43 5.28 -13.46
CA VAL A 107 4.18 5.22 -12.02
C VAL A 107 3.55 3.88 -11.66
N VAL A 108 4.07 3.25 -10.63
CA VAL A 108 3.44 2.13 -9.94
C VAL A 108 3.01 2.58 -8.55
N ILE A 109 1.79 2.24 -8.17
CA ILE A 109 1.23 2.47 -6.84
C ILE A 109 1.12 1.11 -6.13
N MET A 110 1.56 1.04 -4.88
CA MET A 110 1.39 -0.10 -3.96
C MET A 110 0.90 0.46 -2.62
N SER A 111 -0.42 0.54 -2.46
CA SER A 111 -1.02 1.15 -1.28
C SER A 111 -1.53 0.10 -0.32
N GLU A 112 -0.96 0.04 0.89
CA GLU A 112 -1.37 -0.94 1.91
C GLU A 112 -1.42 -2.37 1.32
N LEU A 113 -0.39 -2.71 0.56
CA LEU A 113 -0.29 -4.01 -0.12
C LEU A 113 0.89 -4.82 0.41
N ILE A 114 2.07 -4.21 0.55
CA ILE A 114 3.34 -4.92 0.80
C ILE A 114 3.33 -5.69 2.12
N GLU A 115 2.60 -5.20 3.12
CA GLU A 115 2.44 -5.84 4.44
C GLU A 115 1.65 -7.15 4.40
N HIS A 116 0.86 -7.35 3.36
CA HIS A 116 0.02 -8.53 3.16
C HIS A 116 0.70 -9.62 2.32
N LEU A 117 1.86 -9.33 1.72
CA LEU A 117 2.51 -10.22 0.79
C LEU A 117 3.33 -11.30 1.51
N VAL A 118 3.21 -12.53 1.03
CA VAL A 118 4.08 -13.65 1.44
C VAL A 118 5.49 -13.41 0.93
N ASP A 119 5.62 -12.91 -0.30
CA ASP A 119 6.89 -12.60 -0.96
C ASP A 119 6.92 -11.14 -1.43
N PRO A 120 7.30 -10.21 -0.55
CA PRO A 120 7.43 -8.79 -0.91
C PRO A 120 8.60 -8.53 -1.86
N ASP A 121 9.64 -9.38 -1.85
CA ASP A 121 10.79 -9.27 -2.75
C ASP A 121 10.36 -9.45 -4.21
N ALA A 122 9.61 -10.51 -4.50
CA ALA A 122 9.07 -10.75 -5.83
C ALA A 122 8.14 -9.61 -6.29
N ALA A 123 7.29 -9.10 -5.39
CA ALA A 123 6.36 -8.01 -5.73
C ALA A 123 7.09 -6.70 -6.04
N VAL A 124 8.12 -6.35 -5.28
CA VAL A 124 8.94 -5.15 -5.52
C VAL A 124 9.78 -5.31 -6.79
N ALA A 125 10.30 -6.52 -7.06
CA ALA A 125 10.99 -6.83 -8.32
C ALA A 125 10.05 -6.69 -9.53
N GLU A 126 8.79 -7.15 -9.44
CA GLU A 126 7.78 -6.97 -10.48
C GLU A 126 7.39 -5.50 -10.66
N ALA A 127 7.19 -4.74 -9.59
CA ALA A 127 6.98 -3.30 -9.66
C ALA A 127 8.15 -2.61 -10.39
N ARG A 128 9.39 -3.00 -10.08
CA ARG A 128 10.58 -2.50 -10.76
C ARG A 128 10.64 -2.92 -12.23
N ARG A 129 10.26 -4.14 -12.56
CA ARG A 129 10.25 -4.65 -13.95
C ARG A 129 9.30 -3.85 -14.83
N VAL A 130 8.05 -3.65 -14.37
CA VAL A 130 7.03 -2.94 -15.17
C VAL A 130 7.25 -1.43 -15.25
N LEU A 131 8.00 -0.84 -14.32
CA LEU A 131 8.40 0.56 -14.39
C LEU A 131 9.43 0.77 -15.50
N ARG A 132 9.27 1.82 -16.28
CA ARG A 132 10.32 2.31 -17.19
C ARG A 132 11.55 2.81 -16.39
N PRO A 133 12.74 2.91 -17.00
CA PRO A 133 13.89 3.55 -16.36
C PRO A 133 13.53 4.95 -15.85
N GLY A 134 13.90 5.27 -14.61
CA GLY A 134 13.54 6.51 -13.94
C GLY A 134 12.06 6.66 -13.54
N GLY A 135 11.23 5.63 -13.75
CA GLY A 135 9.84 5.57 -13.29
C GLY A 135 9.71 5.62 -11.76
N SER A 136 8.52 5.91 -11.28
CA SER A 136 8.26 6.17 -9.86
C SER A 136 7.42 5.07 -9.21
N LEU A 137 7.86 4.59 -8.05
CA LEU A 137 7.08 3.75 -7.13
C LEU A 137 6.52 4.64 -6.03
N LEU A 138 5.20 4.60 -5.83
CA LEU A 138 4.49 5.21 -4.71
C LEU A 138 3.96 4.09 -3.81
N LEU A 139 4.49 3.98 -2.60
CA LEU A 139 4.17 2.91 -1.67
C LEU A 139 3.66 3.47 -0.35
N SER A 140 2.62 2.84 0.22
CA SER A 140 2.23 3.08 1.61
C SER A 140 2.12 1.76 2.37
N THR A 141 2.42 1.82 3.68
CA THR A 141 2.31 0.67 4.58
C THR A 141 2.27 1.16 6.04
N PRO A 142 1.66 0.41 6.97
CA PRO A 142 1.71 0.70 8.40
C PRO A 142 3.15 0.75 8.92
N ASN A 143 3.39 1.66 9.87
CA ASN A 143 4.69 1.79 10.51
C ASN A 143 4.74 1.00 11.83
N LEU A 144 5.54 -0.05 11.88
CA LEU A 144 5.79 -0.78 13.13
C LEU A 144 6.26 0.14 14.26
N ALA A 145 7.09 1.15 13.92
CA ALA A 145 7.65 2.10 14.87
C ALA A 145 6.80 3.35 15.09
N ALA A 146 5.48 3.30 14.80
CA ALA A 146 4.55 4.36 15.14
C ALA A 146 4.66 4.74 16.62
N TRP A 147 4.45 6.01 16.94
CA TRP A 147 4.65 6.56 18.29
C TRP A 147 3.94 5.73 19.38
N TYR A 148 2.70 5.30 19.14
CA TYR A 148 1.93 4.46 20.08
C TYR A 148 2.48 3.03 20.17
N ASN A 149 2.97 2.45 19.07
CA ASN A 149 3.56 1.11 19.06
C ASN A 149 4.84 1.03 19.93
N ARG A 150 5.62 2.11 19.96
CA ARG A 150 6.79 2.20 20.84
C ARG A 150 6.38 2.15 22.31
N GLY A 151 5.30 2.86 22.69
CA GLY A 151 4.75 2.81 24.05
C GLY A 151 4.18 1.43 24.38
N LEU A 152 3.45 0.82 23.45
CA LEU A 152 2.91 -0.53 23.64
C LEU A 152 4.01 -1.57 23.86
N LEU A 153 5.05 -1.57 23.03
CA LEU A 153 6.19 -2.49 23.18
C LEU A 153 6.94 -2.27 24.50
N ALA A 154 7.14 -1.02 24.92
CA ALA A 154 7.77 -0.71 26.19
C ALA A 154 6.95 -1.22 27.39
N ALA A 155 5.63 -1.33 27.23
CA ALA A 155 4.71 -1.92 28.20
C ALA A 155 4.52 -3.44 28.05
N GLY A 156 5.26 -4.12 27.17
CA GLY A 156 5.11 -5.55 26.89
C GLY A 156 3.84 -5.91 26.13
N ILE A 157 3.20 -4.94 25.48
CA ILE A 157 1.96 -5.12 24.70
C ILE A 157 2.31 -5.23 23.23
N GLN A 158 1.67 -6.16 22.52
CA GLN A 158 1.83 -6.35 21.08
C GLN A 158 1.47 -5.05 20.30
N PRO A 159 2.31 -4.59 19.35
CA PRO A 159 2.03 -3.42 18.55
C PRO A 159 0.74 -3.53 17.72
N VAL A 160 0.08 -2.41 17.50
CA VAL A 160 -1.02 -2.34 16.52
C VAL A 160 -0.49 -2.72 15.14
N PHE A 161 -1.28 -3.43 14.35
CA PHE A 161 -0.97 -4.04 13.05
C PHE A 161 -0.10 -5.30 13.11
N SER A 162 0.49 -5.65 14.26
CA SER A 162 1.27 -6.86 14.43
C SER A 162 0.32 -8.00 14.83
N GLU A 163 0.18 -8.98 13.97
CA GLU A 163 -0.81 -10.05 14.12
C GLU A 163 -0.12 -11.39 14.32
N VAL A 164 -0.53 -12.10 15.38
CA VAL A 164 -0.04 -13.45 15.68
C VAL A 164 -0.94 -14.54 15.11
N SER A 165 -2.14 -14.16 14.64
CA SER A 165 -3.14 -15.07 14.07
C SER A 165 -4.07 -14.33 13.11
N LEU A 166 -4.50 -14.99 12.05
CA LEU A 166 -5.58 -14.53 11.16
C LEU A 166 -6.98 -14.80 11.72
N ARG A 167 -7.09 -15.54 12.84
CA ARG A 167 -8.37 -15.94 13.44
C ARG A 167 -8.86 -15.02 14.55
N GLY A 168 -8.00 -14.10 15.02
CA GLY A 168 -8.36 -13.22 16.12
C GLY A 168 -7.25 -12.29 16.55
N VAL A 169 -7.62 -11.28 17.34
CA VAL A 169 -6.70 -10.30 17.90
C VAL A 169 -6.22 -10.75 19.28
N PHE A 170 -4.91 -10.85 19.47
CA PHE A 170 -4.29 -11.28 20.71
C PHE A 170 -3.20 -10.30 21.15
N GLY A 171 -3.20 -9.94 22.43
CA GLY A 171 -2.13 -9.17 23.08
C GLY A 171 -1.94 -7.73 22.59
N ARG A 172 -2.84 -7.20 21.78
CA ARG A 172 -2.79 -5.84 21.24
C ARG A 172 -4.13 -5.12 21.31
N PRO A 173 -4.16 -3.78 21.27
CA PRO A 173 -5.39 -3.01 21.06
C PRO A 173 -6.01 -3.26 19.66
N GLY A 174 -7.32 -3.01 19.56
CA GLY A 174 -8.10 -3.18 18.34
C GLY A 174 -8.96 -4.45 18.37
N ARG A 175 -9.86 -4.57 17.41
CA ARG A 175 -10.84 -5.68 17.34
C ARG A 175 -10.80 -6.42 16.00
N VAL A 176 -10.11 -5.88 15.02
CA VAL A 176 -10.10 -6.41 13.65
C VAL A 176 -8.71 -6.94 13.31
N VAL A 177 -8.69 -8.11 12.69
CA VAL A 177 -7.51 -8.68 12.03
C VAL A 177 -7.44 -8.10 10.64
N ALA A 178 -6.30 -7.53 10.27
CA ALA A 178 -6.10 -6.92 8.95
C ALA A 178 -5.36 -7.85 7.97
N GLY A 179 -4.78 -8.94 8.45
CA GLY A 179 -4.05 -9.91 7.63
C GLY A 179 -2.60 -9.49 7.33
N HIS A 180 -1.99 -8.69 8.17
CA HIS A 180 -0.61 -8.28 8.00
C HIS A 180 0.37 -9.40 8.30
N LEU A 181 1.20 -9.76 7.33
CA LEU A 181 2.28 -10.75 7.46
C LEU A 181 3.62 -10.09 7.73
N ARG A 182 3.79 -8.84 7.33
CA ARG A 182 5.04 -8.09 7.42
C ARG A 182 4.75 -6.72 8.02
N LEU A 183 5.69 -6.23 8.80
CA LEU A 183 5.65 -4.87 9.33
C LEU A 183 6.99 -4.19 9.12
N PHE A 184 6.93 -2.96 8.69
CA PHE A 184 8.11 -2.19 8.32
C PHE A 184 8.29 -1.00 9.26
N THR A 185 9.53 -0.76 9.70
CA THR A 185 9.94 0.56 10.15
C THR A 185 10.38 1.39 8.94
N ARG A 186 10.43 2.70 9.08
CA ARG A 186 10.97 3.57 8.02
C ARG A 186 12.34 3.08 7.51
N ARG A 187 13.26 2.76 8.45
CA ARG A 187 14.62 2.33 8.10
C ARG A 187 14.64 0.99 7.36
N ALA A 188 13.85 0.02 7.81
CA ALA A 188 13.74 -1.28 7.16
C ALA A 188 13.17 -1.14 5.75
N LEU A 189 12.06 -0.38 5.58
CA LEU A 189 11.42 -0.19 4.28
C LEU A 189 12.34 0.53 3.29
N THR A 190 12.99 1.62 3.69
CA THR A 190 13.89 2.35 2.79
C THR A 190 15.12 1.53 2.42
N GLY A 191 15.70 0.78 3.37
CA GLY A 191 16.81 -0.13 3.10
C GLY A 191 16.43 -1.25 2.13
N PHE A 192 15.26 -1.86 2.33
CA PHE A 192 14.71 -2.88 1.45
C PHE A 192 14.51 -2.37 0.02
N LEU A 193 13.86 -1.21 -0.15
CA LEU A 193 13.66 -0.61 -1.47
C LEU A 193 15.00 -0.24 -2.15
N THR A 194 15.97 0.26 -1.38
CA THR A 194 17.31 0.57 -1.92
C THR A 194 18.01 -0.69 -2.38
N ALA A 195 18.00 -1.77 -1.60
CA ALA A 195 18.55 -3.06 -2.00
C ALA A 195 17.86 -3.66 -3.22
N SER A 196 16.58 -3.32 -3.45
CA SER A 196 15.80 -3.72 -4.62
C SER A 196 15.99 -2.83 -5.85
N GLY A 197 16.97 -1.93 -5.88
CA GLY A 197 17.29 -1.06 -7.01
C GLY A 197 16.36 0.15 -7.17
N PHE A 198 15.91 0.69 -6.04
CA PHE A 198 15.16 1.96 -5.98
C PHE A 198 15.92 3.01 -5.17
N ARG A 199 15.92 4.25 -5.62
CA ARG A 199 16.34 5.40 -4.84
C ARG A 199 15.13 6.05 -4.16
N CYS A 200 15.08 6.04 -2.83
CA CYS A 200 14.03 6.72 -2.08
C CYS A 200 14.19 8.25 -2.19
N VAL A 201 13.20 8.91 -2.80
CA VAL A 201 13.19 10.36 -3.02
C VAL A 201 12.57 11.09 -1.84
N THR A 202 11.44 10.59 -1.35
CA THR A 202 10.70 11.22 -0.25
C THR A 202 10.04 10.16 0.62
N VAL A 203 10.12 10.35 1.94
CA VAL A 203 9.35 9.56 2.91
C VAL A 203 8.55 10.53 3.76
N THR A 204 7.23 10.36 3.79
CA THR A 204 6.32 11.18 4.60
C THR A 204 5.47 10.30 5.51
N GLY A 205 4.89 10.89 6.56
CA GLY A 205 3.99 10.21 7.46
C GLY A 205 2.52 10.52 7.15
N ALA A 206 1.62 9.58 7.44
CA ALA A 206 0.18 9.82 7.48
C ALA A 206 -0.43 9.29 8.77
N ARG A 207 -1.63 9.79 9.08
CA ARG A 207 -2.40 9.38 10.24
C ARG A 207 -3.08 8.04 9.99
N TYR A 208 -3.24 7.29 11.08
CA TYR A 208 -4.17 6.17 11.08
C TYR A 208 -5.56 6.65 11.51
N HIS A 209 -6.60 6.20 10.82
CA HIS A 209 -7.96 6.71 11.00
C HIS A 209 -8.61 6.25 12.33
N ASP A 210 -8.20 5.10 12.87
CA ASP A 210 -8.75 4.52 14.10
C ASP A 210 -7.99 4.93 15.36
N VAL A 211 -7.06 5.88 15.28
CA VAL A 211 -6.47 6.46 16.49
C VAL A 211 -7.58 7.12 17.31
N PRO A 212 -7.73 6.79 18.59
CA PRO A 212 -8.76 7.36 19.45
C PRO A 212 -8.80 8.89 19.36
N ARG A 213 -10.01 9.46 19.27
CA ARG A 213 -10.20 10.91 19.07
C ARG A 213 -9.37 11.81 20.00
N PRO A 214 -9.23 11.51 21.30
CA PRO A 214 -8.39 12.33 22.19
C PRO A 214 -6.90 12.34 21.80
N LEU A 215 -6.41 11.27 21.19
CA LEU A 215 -5.02 11.15 20.73
C LEU A 215 -4.79 11.66 19.31
N GLY A 216 -5.84 12.09 18.62
CA GLY A 216 -5.78 12.60 17.26
C GLY A 216 -4.84 13.80 17.05
N PRO A 217 -4.79 14.80 17.95
CA PRO A 217 -3.81 15.90 17.86
C PRO A 217 -2.36 15.42 17.97
N LEU A 218 -2.10 14.49 18.87
CA LEU A 218 -0.78 13.89 19.07
C LEU A 218 -0.34 13.09 17.82
N ASP A 219 -1.21 12.26 17.28
CA ASP A 219 -0.95 11.52 16.04
C ASP A 219 -0.67 12.47 14.86
N ARG A 220 -1.40 13.59 14.77
CA ARG A 220 -1.14 14.63 13.77
C ARG A 220 0.25 15.25 13.92
N ALA A 221 0.68 15.50 15.15
CA ALA A 221 2.01 16.04 15.43
C ALA A 221 3.10 15.03 15.01
N PHE A 222 2.95 13.76 15.38
CA PHE A 222 3.91 12.71 15.03
C PHE A 222 4.00 12.41 13.52
N CYS A 223 2.96 12.71 12.73
CA CYS A 223 3.04 12.60 11.28
C CYS A 223 4.09 13.50 10.61
N ARG A 224 4.61 14.52 11.34
CA ARG A 224 5.71 15.36 10.86
C ARG A 224 7.06 14.63 10.89
N TRP A 225 7.17 13.58 11.69
CA TRP A 225 8.35 12.72 11.80
C TRP A 225 8.02 11.34 11.25
N PRO A 226 8.37 11.04 10.00
CA PRO A 226 7.99 9.76 9.35
C PRO A 226 8.38 8.52 10.15
N SER A 227 9.49 8.59 10.91
CA SER A 227 9.92 7.48 11.78
C SER A 227 8.98 7.18 12.95
N ALA A 228 8.07 8.10 13.29
CA ALA A 228 7.10 7.96 14.38
C ALA A 228 5.64 8.04 13.89
N ALA A 229 5.41 8.37 12.62
CA ALA A 229 4.08 8.42 12.02
C ALA A 229 3.40 7.04 12.01
N SER A 230 2.08 7.03 11.98
CA SER A 230 1.28 5.81 11.96
C SER A 230 1.43 5.02 10.66
N ILE A 231 1.43 5.72 9.53
CA ILE A 231 1.57 5.15 8.18
C ILE A 231 2.78 5.78 7.50
N LEU A 232 3.56 4.99 6.81
CA LEU A 232 4.65 5.44 5.94
C LEU A 232 4.13 5.62 4.51
N LEU A 233 4.47 6.74 3.88
CA LEU A 233 4.31 6.92 2.43
C LEU A 233 5.69 7.18 1.83
N VAL A 234 6.04 6.39 0.83
CA VAL A 234 7.34 6.46 0.16
C VAL A 234 7.14 6.76 -1.31
N HIS A 235 7.89 7.74 -1.81
CA HIS A 235 8.16 7.90 -3.24
C HIS A 235 9.59 7.43 -3.50
N ALA A 236 9.73 6.45 -4.35
CA ALA A 236 11.02 5.92 -4.79
C ALA A 236 11.10 5.93 -6.32
N ARG A 237 12.29 6.06 -6.89
CA ARG A 237 12.56 6.02 -8.32
C ARG A 237 13.35 4.78 -8.68
N LYS A 238 13.00 4.14 -9.77
CA LYS A 238 13.77 3.05 -10.37
C LYS A 238 15.12 3.58 -10.86
N GLU A 239 16.19 3.00 -10.39
CA GLU A 239 17.56 3.20 -10.88
C GLU A 239 17.87 2.28 -12.04
#